data_ad04864ae46cfabc517e12930e3928da
#
_entry.id   ad04864ae46cfabc517e12930e3928da
#
_cell.length_a   1.000
_cell.length_b   1.000
_cell.length_c   1.000
_cell.angle_alpha   90.00
_cell.angle_beta   90.00
_cell.angle_gamma   90.00
#
_symmetry.space_group_name_H-M   'P 1'
#
loop_
_entity.id
_entity.type
_entity.pdbx_description
1 polymer ?
#
loop_
_entity_poly.entity_id
_entity_poly.type
_entity_poly.pdbx_seq_one_letter_code
_entity_poly.pdbx_strand_id
1 'polypeptide(L)'
;SLVGSEMCIRDRTYVGKGKLEEIKEYIRNEEEAEREIGMVIFDDELSAKQIRNIEAELKIKILDRTSLILDIFAMRAQTANAKTQVELAQYKYMLPRLQRLWTHLERQGGGSGAGGGKGSVGLRGPGETQLEMDRRIILNRMSLLKERLAEIDKQKSTQRKNRGRLIRVALVGYTNVGKSTLMTLLSKSEVFAENKLFATLDTTVRKVIIENLPFLLSDTVGFIRKLPTDLVDSFKSTLDEVREADLLLHIVDISHPDFEEQIEVVNKTLADIGAAGKPMILVFNKIDAYTYIEKAADDLTPRTKENLTLEELMKTWMAKMED
;
A
#
# COMPACT_ATOMS: atom_id res chain seq x y z
N SER A 1 16.26 -17.00 30.84
CA SER A 1 16.30 -15.63 30.29
C SER A 1 16.61 -15.56 28.79
N LEU A 2 16.08 -16.50 28.00
CA LEU A 2 16.21 -16.52 26.53
C LEU A 2 15.28 -15.54 25.83
N VAL A 3 14.17 -15.15 26.45
CA VAL A 3 13.16 -14.22 25.87
C VAL A 3 13.70 -12.81 25.70
N GLY A 4 14.63 -12.36 26.54
CA GLY A 4 15.20 -11.02 26.43
C GLY A 4 16.20 -10.84 25.27
N SER A 5 16.90 -11.90 24.86
CA SER A 5 17.90 -11.82 23.78
C SER A 5 17.25 -11.87 22.38
N GLU A 6 16.19 -12.62 22.19
CA GLU A 6 15.45 -12.64 20.92
C GLU A 6 14.69 -11.33 20.66
N MET A 7 14.13 -10.71 21.71
CA MET A 7 13.47 -9.41 21.59
C MET A 7 14.47 -8.31 21.22
N CYS A 8 15.67 -8.29 21.81
CA CYS A 8 16.75 -7.35 21.44
C CYS A 8 17.29 -7.56 20.01
N ILE A 9 17.27 -8.79 19.50
CA ILE A 9 17.75 -9.08 18.13
C ILE A 9 16.72 -8.61 17.10
N ARG A 10 15.42 -8.84 17.34
CA ARG A 10 14.34 -8.33 16.48
C ARG A 10 14.28 -6.80 16.44
N ASP A 11 14.57 -6.13 17.56
CA ASP A 11 14.64 -4.67 17.62
C ASP A 11 15.79 -4.10 16.78
N ARG A 12 16.88 -4.87 16.57
CA ARG A 12 18.08 -4.41 15.86
C ARG A 12 18.01 -4.64 14.36
N THR A 13 17.57 -5.81 13.92
CA THR A 13 17.66 -6.26 12.52
C THR A 13 16.37 -6.88 11.96
N TYR A 14 15.26 -6.85 12.72
CA TYR A 14 13.96 -7.45 12.36
C TYR A 14 14.01 -8.98 12.25
N VAL A 15 15.04 -9.55 11.64
CA VAL A 15 15.29 -11.00 11.52
C VAL A 15 16.45 -11.43 12.43
N GLY A 16 16.42 -12.69 12.88
CA GLY A 16 17.49 -13.26 13.70
C GLY A 16 18.81 -13.38 12.93
N LYS A 17 19.94 -13.47 13.70
CA LYS A 17 21.27 -13.60 13.09
C LYS A 17 21.40 -14.78 12.13
N GLY A 18 20.83 -15.95 12.49
CA GLY A 18 20.84 -17.14 11.63
C GLY A 18 20.18 -16.88 10.28
N LYS A 19 19.02 -16.18 10.27
CA LYS A 19 18.34 -15.83 9.01
C LYS A 19 19.11 -14.82 8.18
N LEU A 20 19.83 -13.87 8.82
CA LEU A 20 20.71 -12.96 8.10
C LEU A 20 21.89 -13.69 7.47
N GLU A 21 22.47 -14.66 8.14
CA GLU A 21 23.54 -15.49 7.56
C GLU A 21 23.03 -16.35 6.38
N GLU A 22 21.83 -16.93 6.48
CA GLU A 22 21.19 -17.63 5.34
C GLU A 22 21.02 -16.69 4.13
N ILE A 23 20.57 -15.46 4.37
CA ILE A 23 20.40 -14.45 3.30
C ILE A 23 21.75 -14.12 2.68
N LYS A 24 22.81 -13.91 3.49
CA LYS A 24 24.16 -13.66 2.99
C LYS A 24 24.71 -14.80 2.15
N GLU A 25 24.50 -16.03 2.62
CA GLU A 25 24.92 -17.23 1.90
C GLU A 25 24.19 -17.36 0.58
N TYR A 26 22.87 -17.12 0.57
CA TYR A 26 22.07 -17.11 -0.66
C TYR A 26 22.59 -16.06 -1.66
N ILE A 27 22.84 -14.82 -1.20
CA ILE A 27 23.36 -13.73 -2.05
C ILE A 27 24.71 -14.16 -2.66
N ARG A 28 25.63 -14.68 -1.86
CA ARG A 28 26.95 -15.12 -2.33
C ARG A 28 26.84 -16.24 -3.36
N ASN A 29 25.96 -17.23 -3.14
CA ASN A 29 25.77 -18.34 -4.07
C ASN A 29 25.19 -17.86 -5.41
N GLU A 30 24.30 -16.87 -5.41
CA GLU A 30 23.77 -16.28 -6.65
C GLU A 30 24.83 -15.44 -7.36
N GLU A 31 25.68 -14.69 -6.65
CA GLU A 31 26.81 -13.96 -7.22
C GLU A 31 27.84 -14.91 -7.86
N GLU A 32 28.14 -16.05 -7.22
CA GLU A 32 29.00 -17.11 -7.79
C GLU A 32 28.37 -17.75 -9.05
N ALA A 33 27.03 -17.73 -9.16
CA ALA A 33 26.29 -18.16 -10.35
C ALA A 33 26.12 -17.05 -11.42
N GLU A 34 26.88 -15.95 -11.32
CA GLU A 34 26.83 -14.78 -12.23
C GLU A 34 25.46 -14.07 -12.22
N ARG A 35 24.69 -14.17 -11.12
CA ARG A 35 23.43 -13.47 -10.93
C ARG A 35 23.58 -12.41 -9.86
N GLU A 36 23.62 -11.16 -10.27
CA GLU A 36 23.76 -10.04 -9.37
C GLU A 36 22.43 -9.75 -8.66
N ILE A 37 22.43 -9.79 -7.31
CA ILE A 37 21.29 -9.38 -6.49
C ILE A 37 21.47 -7.92 -6.10
N GLY A 38 20.73 -7.02 -6.74
CA GLY A 38 20.82 -5.57 -6.52
C GLY A 38 20.12 -5.07 -5.26
N MET A 39 19.12 -5.81 -4.71
CA MET A 39 18.36 -5.39 -3.53
C MET A 39 17.68 -6.56 -2.83
N VAL A 40 17.35 -6.35 -1.55
CA VAL A 40 16.51 -7.26 -0.75
C VAL A 40 15.26 -6.53 -0.28
N ILE A 41 14.10 -7.17 -0.43
CA ILE A 41 12.79 -6.61 -0.08
C ILE A 41 12.23 -7.35 1.13
N PHE A 42 11.84 -6.61 2.15
CA PHE A 42 11.15 -7.13 3.33
C PHE A 42 9.64 -6.87 3.21
N ASP A 43 8.83 -7.93 3.40
CA ASP A 43 7.35 -7.82 3.33
C ASP A 43 6.73 -7.28 4.64
N ASP A 44 7.45 -6.42 5.34
CA ASP A 44 6.99 -5.70 6.51
C ASP A 44 7.61 -4.29 6.56
N GLU A 45 7.09 -3.45 7.45
CA GLU A 45 7.65 -2.12 7.67
C GLU A 45 8.87 -2.19 8.59
N LEU A 46 9.99 -1.64 8.14
CA LEU A 46 11.23 -1.58 8.89
C LEU A 46 11.48 -0.17 9.44
N SER A 47 12.03 -0.11 10.65
CA SER A 47 12.54 1.16 11.18
C SER A 47 13.84 1.58 10.46
N ALA A 48 14.13 2.87 10.43
CA ALA A 48 15.37 3.39 9.84
C ALA A 48 16.65 2.77 10.45
N LYS A 49 16.61 2.36 11.72
CA LYS A 49 17.72 1.67 12.40
C LYS A 49 17.87 0.24 11.88
N GLN A 50 16.78 -0.47 11.69
CA GLN A 50 16.79 -1.84 11.15
C GLN A 50 17.32 -1.86 9.73
N ILE A 51 16.80 -0.98 8.85
CA ILE A 51 17.29 -0.85 7.46
C ILE A 51 18.81 -0.67 7.43
N ARG A 52 19.34 0.32 8.14
CA ARG A 52 20.78 0.57 8.19
C ARG A 52 21.61 -0.60 8.72
N ASN A 53 21.13 -1.25 9.78
CA ASN A 53 21.84 -2.39 10.34
C ASN A 53 21.87 -3.56 9.35
N ILE A 54 20.78 -3.81 8.65
CA ILE A 54 20.69 -4.87 7.64
C ILE A 54 21.56 -4.51 6.42
N GLU A 55 21.50 -3.26 5.93
CA GLU A 55 22.36 -2.79 4.83
C GLU A 55 23.85 -2.89 5.17
N ALA A 56 24.24 -2.53 6.41
CA ALA A 56 25.62 -2.66 6.88
C ALA A 56 26.09 -4.12 6.91
N GLU A 57 25.20 -5.05 7.23
CA GLU A 57 25.47 -6.47 7.30
C GLU A 57 25.46 -7.15 5.91
N LEU A 58 24.48 -6.84 5.06
CA LEU A 58 24.31 -7.46 3.75
C LEU A 58 25.06 -6.74 2.62
N LYS A 59 25.42 -5.47 2.82
CA LYS A 59 26.04 -4.56 1.82
C LYS A 59 25.24 -4.40 0.53
N ILE A 60 23.93 -4.63 0.60
CA ILE A 60 22.97 -4.52 -0.50
C ILE A 60 21.87 -3.55 -0.07
N LYS A 61 21.22 -2.90 -1.05
CA LYS A 61 20.09 -2.01 -0.82
C LYS A 61 18.92 -2.77 -0.22
N ILE A 62 18.34 -2.22 0.85
CA ILE A 62 17.17 -2.79 1.52
C ILE A 62 15.96 -1.90 1.25
N LEU A 63 14.88 -2.54 0.82
CA LEU A 63 13.56 -1.91 0.75
C LEU A 63 12.62 -2.61 1.74
N ASP A 64 11.81 -1.84 2.42
CA ASP A 64 10.69 -2.36 3.17
C ASP A 64 9.40 -2.29 2.33
N ARG A 65 8.35 -2.94 2.80
CA ARG A 65 7.06 -3.00 2.11
C ARG A 65 6.51 -1.62 1.76
N THR A 66 6.55 -0.67 2.69
CA THR A 66 6.02 0.69 2.51
C THR A 66 6.81 1.45 1.44
N SER A 67 8.13 1.35 1.46
CA SER A 67 9.01 1.97 0.45
C SER A 67 8.71 1.41 -0.95
N LEU A 68 8.59 0.09 -1.07
CA LEU A 68 8.26 -0.56 -2.35
C LEU A 68 6.90 -0.09 -2.89
N ILE A 69 5.87 -0.02 -2.03
CA ILE A 69 4.53 0.46 -2.42
C ILE A 69 4.60 1.90 -2.92
N LEU A 70 5.33 2.78 -2.21
CA LEU A 70 5.53 4.17 -2.61
C LEU A 70 6.25 4.31 -3.94
N ASP A 71 7.25 3.47 -4.20
CA ASP A 71 7.97 3.46 -5.47
C ASP A 71 7.06 2.99 -6.64
N ILE A 72 6.25 1.94 -6.41
CA ILE A 72 5.25 1.51 -7.39
C ILE A 72 4.26 2.63 -7.68
N PHE A 73 3.78 3.33 -6.65
CA PHE A 73 2.87 4.47 -6.82
C PHE A 73 3.52 5.62 -7.57
N ALA A 74 4.78 5.94 -7.31
CA ALA A 74 5.51 6.97 -8.03
C ALA A 74 5.63 6.66 -9.53
N MET A 75 5.90 5.40 -9.86
CA MET A 75 5.95 4.94 -11.26
C MET A 75 4.57 4.98 -11.95
N ARG A 76 3.47 4.79 -11.20
CA ARG A 76 2.11 4.74 -11.75
C ARG A 76 1.39 6.08 -11.77
N ALA A 77 1.84 7.05 -11.00
CA ALA A 77 1.23 8.37 -10.92
C ALA A 77 1.40 9.13 -12.24
N GLN A 78 0.32 9.27 -13.00
CA GLN A 78 0.35 9.99 -14.28
C GLN A 78 -0.17 11.42 -14.14
N THR A 79 -1.24 11.62 -13.38
CA THR A 79 -1.84 12.95 -13.20
C THR A 79 -1.05 13.80 -12.21
N ALA A 80 -1.19 15.13 -12.33
CA ALA A 80 -0.59 16.07 -11.39
C ALA A 80 -1.08 15.84 -9.94
N ASN A 81 -2.35 15.41 -9.78
CA ASN A 81 -2.92 15.07 -8.48
C ASN A 81 -2.26 13.85 -7.87
N ALA A 82 -2.21 12.72 -8.61
CA ALA A 82 -1.58 11.49 -8.14
C ALA A 82 -0.09 11.71 -7.81
N LYS A 83 0.64 12.42 -8.65
CA LYS A 83 2.04 12.78 -8.39
C LYS A 83 2.21 13.57 -7.09
N THR A 84 1.33 14.58 -6.86
CA THR A 84 1.36 15.39 -5.64
C THR A 84 1.05 14.55 -4.39
N GLN A 85 0.08 13.64 -4.47
CA GLN A 85 -0.29 12.73 -3.38
C GLN A 85 0.86 11.77 -3.05
N VAL A 86 1.45 11.15 -4.05
CA VAL A 86 2.57 10.21 -3.87
C VAL A 86 3.80 10.93 -3.32
N GLU A 87 4.15 12.09 -3.86
CA GLU A 87 5.27 12.91 -3.37
C GLU A 87 5.09 13.28 -1.91
N LEU A 88 3.88 13.71 -1.51
CA LEU A 88 3.59 14.00 -0.10
C LEU A 88 3.72 12.76 0.78
N ALA A 89 3.25 11.61 0.33
CA ALA A 89 3.36 10.35 1.05
C ALA A 89 4.83 9.91 1.21
N GLN A 90 5.64 10.06 0.17
CA GLN A 90 7.08 9.80 0.23
C GLN A 90 7.78 10.69 1.27
N TYR A 91 7.49 11.99 1.29
CA TYR A 91 8.07 12.88 2.29
C TYR A 91 7.61 12.56 3.72
N LYS A 92 6.33 12.22 3.94
CA LYS A 92 5.83 11.77 5.24
C LYS A 92 6.56 10.53 5.73
N TYR A 93 6.76 9.56 4.84
CA TYR A 93 7.49 8.33 5.14
C TYR A 93 8.97 8.56 5.43
N MET A 94 9.63 9.44 4.65
CA MET A 94 11.06 9.72 4.78
C MET A 94 11.38 10.59 5.99
N LEU A 95 10.55 11.58 6.33
CA LEU A 95 10.85 12.59 7.36
C LEU A 95 11.19 11.98 8.74
N PRO A 96 10.43 11.03 9.32
CA PRO A 96 10.80 10.41 10.59
C PRO A 96 12.10 9.59 10.51
N ARG A 97 12.39 9.04 9.33
CA ARG A 97 13.60 8.25 9.07
C ARG A 97 14.84 9.14 9.02
N LEU A 98 14.75 10.28 8.37
CA LEU A 98 15.80 11.30 8.32
C LEU A 98 16.07 11.91 9.70
N GLN A 99 15.03 12.25 10.47
CA GLN A 99 15.19 12.81 11.82
C GLN A 99 15.99 11.90 12.75
N ARG A 100 15.75 10.59 12.69
CA ARG A 100 16.52 9.61 13.47
C ARG A 100 17.96 9.45 12.99
N LEU A 101 18.24 9.68 11.70
CA LEU A 101 19.60 9.75 11.17
C LEU A 101 20.33 10.97 11.70
N TRP A 102 19.67 12.10 11.75
CA TRP A 102 20.24 13.37 12.22
C TRP A 102 20.61 13.31 13.71
N THR A 103 19.72 12.85 14.57
CA THR A 103 20.00 12.69 16.00
C THR A 103 21.14 11.70 16.30
N HIS A 104 21.38 10.73 15.43
CA HIS A 104 22.49 9.79 15.57
C HIS A 104 23.81 10.43 15.16
N LEU A 105 23.84 11.24 14.10
CA LEU A 105 25.03 11.98 13.65
C LEU A 105 25.46 13.04 14.69
N GLU A 106 24.49 13.74 15.30
CA GLU A 106 24.72 14.67 16.40
C GLU A 106 25.42 14.00 17.60
N ARG A 107 24.97 12.79 17.97
CA ARG A 107 25.58 12.00 19.05
C ARG A 107 26.97 11.47 18.72
N GLN A 108 27.28 11.19 17.46
CA GLN A 108 28.63 10.77 17.04
C GLN A 108 29.61 11.96 16.91
N GLY A 109 29.07 13.15 16.51
CA GLY A 109 29.90 14.36 16.40
C GLY A 109 30.27 15.00 17.76
N GLY A 110 29.53 14.66 18.82
CA GLY A 110 29.78 15.20 20.18
C GLY A 110 30.81 14.45 21.04
N GLY A 111 31.40 13.39 20.51
CA GLY A 111 32.22 12.43 21.29
C GLY A 111 33.74 12.60 21.20
N SER A 112 34.30 13.73 20.74
CA SER A 112 35.76 13.92 20.67
C SER A 112 36.19 15.27 21.25
N GLY A 113 36.43 15.33 22.56
CA GLY A 113 36.93 16.55 23.20
C GLY A 113 37.06 16.45 24.70
N ALA A 114 37.77 15.42 25.22
CA ALA A 114 38.35 15.50 26.56
C ALA A 114 39.65 16.35 26.46
N GLY A 115 39.55 17.66 26.70
CA GLY A 115 40.68 18.56 26.75
C GLY A 115 40.21 19.94 27.23
N GLY A 116 40.53 20.27 28.50
CA GLY A 116 40.12 21.49 29.17
C GLY A 116 40.57 22.76 28.47
N GLY A 117 39.63 23.71 28.32
CA GLY A 117 39.90 25.06 27.87
C GLY A 117 38.64 25.90 28.02
N LYS A 118 38.70 26.89 28.94
CA LYS A 118 37.70 27.93 29.14
C LYS A 118 37.39 28.65 27.82
N GLY A 119 36.13 28.72 27.43
CA GLY A 119 35.62 29.64 26.41
C GLY A 119 35.41 29.00 25.04
N SER A 120 34.44 28.09 24.89
CA SER A 120 33.93 27.73 23.59
C SER A 120 32.49 28.19 23.48
N VAL A 121 32.31 29.33 22.83
CA VAL A 121 31.05 29.68 22.15
C VAL A 121 30.73 28.52 21.22
N GLY A 122 29.55 27.90 21.40
CA GLY A 122 29.14 26.66 20.75
C GLY A 122 29.46 26.63 19.26
N LEU A 123 30.48 25.85 18.91
CA LEU A 123 30.74 25.41 17.56
C LEU A 123 29.63 24.43 17.15
N ARG A 124 28.53 24.98 16.64
CA ARG A 124 27.63 24.25 15.76
C ARG A 124 28.44 23.85 14.54
N GLY A 125 28.76 22.57 14.43
CA GLY A 125 29.50 22.07 13.29
C GLY A 125 28.72 22.33 11.97
N PRO A 126 29.42 22.52 10.83
CA PRO A 126 28.77 22.80 9.53
C PRO A 126 27.74 21.72 9.09
N GLY A 127 27.80 20.51 9.65
CA GLY A 127 26.83 19.45 9.43
C GLY A 127 25.49 19.68 10.11
N GLU A 128 25.42 20.30 11.27
CA GLU A 128 24.19 20.57 12.02
C GLU A 128 23.31 21.59 11.31
N THR A 129 23.90 22.66 10.76
CA THR A 129 23.17 23.67 9.99
C THR A 129 22.63 23.14 8.67
N GLN A 130 23.31 22.21 8.01
CA GLN A 130 22.88 21.62 6.77
C GLN A 130 21.68 20.68 6.98
N LEU A 131 21.70 19.88 8.04
CA LEU A 131 20.60 18.96 8.40
C LEU A 131 19.32 19.72 8.80
N GLU A 132 19.44 20.82 9.56
CA GLU A 132 18.29 21.69 9.86
C GLU A 132 17.74 22.36 8.60
N MET A 133 18.59 22.73 7.68
CA MET A 133 18.20 23.31 6.39
C MET A 133 17.45 22.28 5.54
N ASP A 134 17.97 21.08 5.42
CA ASP A 134 17.32 19.97 4.67
C ASP A 134 15.95 19.63 5.26
N ARG A 135 15.84 19.55 6.60
CA ARG A 135 14.57 19.37 7.28
C ARG A 135 13.58 20.48 6.96
N ARG A 136 14.01 21.74 7.00
CA ARG A 136 13.17 22.89 6.69
C ARG A 136 12.71 22.87 5.25
N ILE A 137 13.56 22.49 4.30
CA ILE A 137 13.22 22.34 2.88
C ILE A 137 12.12 21.28 2.73
N ILE A 138 12.26 20.12 3.36
CA ILE A 138 11.27 19.04 3.30
C ILE A 138 9.94 19.49 3.90
N LEU A 139 9.94 20.11 5.08
CA LEU A 139 8.72 20.61 5.73
C LEU A 139 8.01 21.68 4.88
N ASN A 140 8.76 22.63 4.30
CA ASN A 140 8.22 23.64 3.41
C ASN A 140 7.62 22.97 2.15
N ARG A 141 8.29 21.97 1.58
CA ARG A 141 7.78 21.23 0.43
C ARG A 141 6.48 20.49 0.78
N MET A 142 6.44 19.82 1.95
CA MET A 142 5.21 19.16 2.43
C MET A 142 4.05 20.14 2.64
N SER A 143 4.32 21.35 3.16
CA SER A 143 3.30 22.38 3.32
C SER A 143 2.72 22.81 1.97
N LEU A 144 3.59 23.11 1.00
CA LEU A 144 3.19 23.48 -0.36
C LEU A 144 2.38 22.36 -1.05
N LEU A 145 2.76 21.10 -0.88
CA LEU A 145 2.03 19.96 -1.44
C LEU A 145 0.64 19.81 -0.79
N LYS A 146 0.52 20.03 0.52
CA LYS A 146 -0.76 20.01 1.22
C LYS A 146 -1.70 21.12 0.74
N GLU A 147 -1.19 22.35 0.57
CA GLU A 147 -1.95 23.47 0.03
C GLU A 147 -2.47 23.15 -1.38
N ARG A 148 -1.59 22.61 -2.24
CA ARG A 148 -1.96 22.22 -3.61
C ARG A 148 -3.03 21.12 -3.64
N LEU A 149 -2.94 20.14 -2.75
CA LEU A 149 -3.97 19.09 -2.63
C LEU A 149 -5.30 19.68 -2.15
N ALA A 150 -5.28 20.60 -1.18
CA ALA A 150 -6.49 21.27 -0.71
C ALA A 150 -7.19 22.07 -1.82
N GLU A 151 -6.44 22.73 -2.70
CA GLU A 151 -6.99 23.41 -3.88
C GLU A 151 -7.64 22.42 -4.86
N ILE A 152 -6.95 21.31 -5.15
CA ILE A 152 -7.48 20.25 -6.02
C ILE A 152 -8.76 19.65 -5.44
N ASP A 153 -8.80 19.38 -4.13
CA ASP A 153 -9.98 18.85 -3.45
C ASP A 153 -11.16 19.81 -3.51
N LYS A 154 -10.91 21.10 -3.39
CA LYS A 154 -11.92 22.16 -3.54
C LYS A 154 -12.50 22.19 -4.95
N GLN A 155 -11.65 22.07 -5.97
CA GLN A 155 -12.08 21.98 -7.37
C GLN A 155 -12.90 20.72 -7.63
N LYS A 156 -12.43 19.55 -7.15
CA LYS A 156 -13.16 18.28 -7.26
C LYS A 156 -14.51 18.33 -6.54
N SER A 157 -14.59 18.93 -5.35
CA SER A 157 -15.84 19.11 -4.62
C SER A 157 -16.86 19.94 -5.41
N THR A 158 -16.41 21.00 -6.06
CA THR A 158 -17.26 21.83 -6.92
C THR A 158 -17.76 21.05 -8.15
N GLN A 159 -16.88 20.28 -8.79
CA GLN A 159 -17.25 19.44 -9.93
C GLN A 159 -18.24 18.33 -9.52
N ARG A 160 -18.06 17.74 -8.32
CA ARG A 160 -18.96 16.72 -7.77
C ARG A 160 -20.37 17.26 -7.53
N LYS A 161 -20.52 18.48 -7.01
CA LYS A 161 -21.83 19.14 -6.83
C LYS A 161 -22.58 19.33 -8.16
N ASN A 162 -21.86 19.54 -9.25
CA ASN A 162 -22.44 19.76 -10.57
C ASN A 162 -22.80 18.48 -11.33
N ARG A 163 -22.46 17.28 -10.81
CA ARG A 163 -22.74 15.97 -11.48
C ARG A 163 -24.21 15.52 -11.40
N GLY A 164 -25.10 16.30 -10.78
CA GLY A 164 -26.54 16.02 -10.72
C GLY A 164 -26.91 14.94 -9.69
N ARG A 165 -28.18 14.47 -9.77
CA ARG A 165 -28.79 13.47 -8.85
C ARG A 165 -28.65 12.04 -9.34
N LEU A 166 -27.60 11.72 -10.14
CA LEU A 166 -27.39 10.34 -10.60
C LEU A 166 -26.88 9.48 -9.43
N ILE A 167 -27.33 8.23 -9.39
CA ILE A 167 -26.83 7.22 -8.47
C ILE A 167 -25.31 7.05 -8.69
N ARG A 168 -24.55 6.99 -7.61
CA ARG A 168 -23.11 6.82 -7.63
C ARG A 168 -22.74 5.41 -7.20
N VAL A 169 -22.05 4.71 -8.07
CA VAL A 169 -21.59 3.34 -7.83
C VAL A 169 -20.06 3.36 -7.82
N ALA A 170 -19.43 2.82 -6.78
CA ALA A 170 -17.98 2.73 -6.70
C ALA A 170 -17.51 1.27 -6.77
N LEU A 171 -16.53 1.01 -7.62
CA LEU A 171 -15.82 -0.27 -7.67
C LEU A 171 -14.80 -0.32 -6.55
N VAL A 172 -14.94 -1.25 -5.64
CA VAL A 172 -13.99 -1.50 -4.55
C VAL A 172 -13.47 -2.93 -4.63
N GLY A 173 -12.33 -3.20 -4.04
CA GLY A 173 -11.75 -4.54 -4.04
C GLY A 173 -10.24 -4.50 -3.98
N TYR A 174 -9.65 -5.65 -3.77
CA TYR A 174 -8.21 -5.80 -3.69
C TYR A 174 -7.51 -5.38 -4.99
N THR A 175 -6.20 -5.17 -4.96
CA THR A 175 -5.46 -4.84 -6.18
C THR A 175 -5.49 -6.01 -7.17
N ASN A 176 -5.55 -5.70 -8.47
CA ASN A 176 -5.54 -6.68 -9.57
C ASN A 176 -6.73 -7.66 -9.64
N VAL A 177 -7.85 -7.39 -8.98
CA VAL A 177 -9.06 -8.24 -9.05
C VAL A 177 -9.92 -7.99 -10.30
N GLY A 178 -9.55 -7.02 -11.16
CA GLY A 178 -10.24 -6.71 -12.41
C GLY A 178 -11.23 -5.55 -12.37
N LYS A 179 -11.13 -4.61 -11.40
CA LYS A 179 -12.00 -3.42 -11.30
C LYS A 179 -12.01 -2.58 -12.57
N SER A 180 -10.84 -2.19 -13.07
CA SER A 180 -10.70 -1.36 -14.26
C SER A 180 -11.17 -2.10 -15.53
N THR A 181 -10.99 -3.42 -15.59
CA THR A 181 -11.51 -4.26 -16.67
C THR A 181 -13.03 -4.23 -16.68
N LEU A 182 -13.66 -4.42 -15.52
CA LEU A 182 -15.11 -4.35 -15.39
C LEU A 182 -15.64 -2.96 -15.77
N MET A 183 -14.96 -1.90 -15.35
CA MET A 183 -15.31 -0.53 -15.73
C MET A 183 -15.29 -0.35 -17.25
N THR A 184 -14.26 -0.87 -17.93
CA THR A 184 -14.15 -0.82 -19.39
C THR A 184 -15.33 -1.53 -20.07
N LEU A 185 -15.67 -2.72 -19.59
CA LEU A 185 -16.78 -3.51 -20.10
C LEU A 185 -18.13 -2.77 -19.95
N LEU A 186 -18.39 -2.21 -18.77
CA LEU A 186 -19.66 -1.54 -18.49
C LEU A 186 -19.77 -0.15 -19.15
N SER A 187 -18.68 0.57 -19.28
CA SER A 187 -18.70 1.93 -19.85
C SER A 187 -18.61 1.96 -21.38
N LYS A 188 -18.39 0.81 -22.04
CA LYS A 188 -18.17 0.69 -23.50
C LYS A 188 -17.11 1.67 -24.04
N SER A 189 -16.18 2.08 -23.22
CA SER A 189 -15.11 2.99 -23.56
C SER A 189 -13.76 2.31 -23.33
N GLU A 190 -12.79 2.54 -24.22
CA GLU A 190 -11.42 2.04 -24.03
C GLU A 190 -10.81 2.68 -22.80
N VAL A 191 -10.76 1.93 -21.70
CA VAL A 191 -9.95 2.24 -20.52
C VAL A 191 -8.77 1.29 -20.56
N PHE A 192 -7.57 1.81 -20.40
CA PHE A 192 -6.37 0.99 -20.30
C PHE A 192 -6.44 0.13 -19.03
N ALA A 193 -6.92 -1.09 -19.19
CA ALA A 193 -6.87 -2.10 -18.13
C ALA A 193 -5.54 -2.86 -18.27
N GLU A 194 -4.56 -2.51 -17.45
CA GLU A 194 -3.30 -3.23 -17.38
C GLU A 194 -3.35 -4.28 -16.25
N ASN A 195 -2.88 -5.48 -16.53
CA ASN A 195 -2.70 -6.53 -15.51
C ASN A 195 -1.49 -6.23 -14.63
N LYS A 196 -1.55 -5.11 -13.90
CA LYS A 196 -0.47 -4.61 -13.06
C LYS A 196 -1.02 -4.13 -11.73
N LEU A 197 -0.24 -4.31 -10.67
CA LEU A 197 -0.58 -3.79 -9.34
C LEU A 197 -0.76 -2.27 -9.40
N PHE A 198 -1.84 -1.76 -8.80
CA PHE A 198 -2.18 -0.34 -8.74
C PHE A 198 -2.23 0.35 -10.11
N ALA A 199 -2.85 -0.30 -11.09
CA ALA A 199 -3.06 0.28 -12.41
C ALA A 199 -3.82 1.62 -12.35
N THR A 200 -4.75 1.75 -11.39
CA THR A 200 -5.53 2.97 -11.16
C THR A 200 -5.10 3.62 -9.85
N LEU A 201 -4.51 4.81 -9.92
CA LEU A 201 -4.20 5.68 -8.76
C LEU A 201 -5.14 6.88 -8.68
N ASP A 202 -5.65 7.33 -9.81
CA ASP A 202 -6.64 8.39 -9.89
C ASP A 202 -8.03 7.80 -10.12
N THR A 203 -9.00 8.29 -9.36
CA THR A 203 -10.39 7.89 -9.55
C THR A 203 -10.87 8.32 -10.92
N THR A 204 -11.28 7.36 -11.73
CA THR A 204 -11.95 7.61 -13.00
C THR A 204 -13.44 7.46 -12.81
N VAL A 205 -14.23 8.48 -13.16
CA VAL A 205 -15.69 8.45 -13.08
C VAL A 205 -16.26 8.44 -14.49
N ARG A 206 -17.15 7.49 -14.77
CA ARG A 206 -17.82 7.34 -16.05
C ARG A 206 -19.34 7.30 -15.88
N LYS A 207 -20.08 7.90 -16.81
CA LYS A 207 -21.51 7.70 -16.89
C LYS A 207 -21.78 6.40 -17.64
N VAL A 208 -22.50 5.50 -16.99
CA VAL A 208 -22.93 4.21 -17.54
C VAL A 208 -24.46 4.22 -17.66
N ILE A 209 -24.98 3.59 -18.70
CA ILE A 209 -26.41 3.45 -18.91
C ILE A 209 -26.69 1.97 -19.16
N ILE A 210 -27.48 1.35 -18.28
CA ILE A 210 -27.97 -0.03 -18.43
C ILE A 210 -29.49 0.03 -18.49
N GLU A 211 -30.09 -0.50 -19.53
CA GLU A 211 -31.57 -0.55 -19.71
C GLU A 211 -32.31 0.78 -19.45
N ASN A 212 -31.75 1.90 -19.86
CA ASN A 212 -32.26 3.26 -19.62
C ASN A 212 -32.04 3.81 -18.20
N LEU A 213 -31.33 3.11 -17.32
CA LEU A 213 -30.96 3.62 -16.00
C LEU A 213 -29.55 4.22 -16.07
N PRO A 214 -29.41 5.56 -16.05
CA PRO A 214 -28.10 6.20 -16.01
C PRO A 214 -27.58 6.27 -14.58
N PHE A 215 -26.31 5.92 -14.38
CA PHE A 215 -25.60 6.06 -13.12
C PHE A 215 -24.13 6.46 -13.35
N LEU A 216 -23.45 6.90 -12.29
CA LEU A 216 -22.03 7.21 -12.31
C LEU A 216 -21.25 6.03 -11.72
N LEU A 217 -20.34 5.46 -12.49
CA LEU A 217 -19.45 4.38 -12.07
C LEU A 217 -18.05 4.96 -11.84
N SER A 218 -17.50 4.73 -10.65
CA SER A 218 -16.17 5.19 -10.25
C SER A 218 -15.24 4.00 -10.08
N ASP A 219 -14.10 4.00 -10.79
CA ASP A 219 -13.00 3.07 -10.51
C ASP A 219 -12.09 3.68 -9.43
N THR A 220 -11.70 2.87 -8.45
CA THR A 220 -10.92 3.31 -7.30
C THR A 220 -9.61 2.57 -7.19
N VAL A 221 -8.70 3.11 -6.38
CA VAL A 221 -7.42 2.45 -6.05
C VAL A 221 -7.69 1.08 -5.44
N GLY A 222 -6.95 0.07 -5.90
CA GLY A 222 -7.03 -1.26 -5.30
C GLY A 222 -6.50 -1.27 -3.87
N PHE A 223 -7.23 -1.92 -2.97
CA PHE A 223 -6.78 -2.12 -1.60
C PHE A 223 -5.71 -3.19 -1.51
N ILE A 224 -4.89 -3.11 -0.49
CA ILE A 224 -3.84 -4.09 -0.18
C ILE A 224 -3.78 -4.34 1.33
N ARG A 225 -3.28 -5.49 1.70
CA ARG A 225 -3.00 -5.82 3.10
C ARG A 225 -1.94 -4.86 3.67
N LYS A 226 -2.10 -4.46 4.94
CA LYS A 226 -1.17 -3.57 5.65
C LYS A 226 -0.90 -2.25 4.88
N LEU A 227 -1.96 -1.61 4.35
CA LEU A 227 -1.81 -0.29 3.75
C LEU A 227 -1.41 0.70 4.85
N PRO A 228 -0.27 1.40 4.72
CA PRO A 228 0.14 2.38 5.73
C PRO A 228 -0.88 3.50 5.89
N THR A 229 -1.18 3.88 7.14
CA THR A 229 -2.18 4.92 7.46
C THR A 229 -1.83 6.27 6.82
N ASP A 230 -0.54 6.61 6.74
CA ASP A 230 -0.06 7.82 6.08
C ASP A 230 -0.39 7.84 4.58
N LEU A 231 -0.44 6.65 3.94
CA LEU A 231 -0.88 6.51 2.55
C LEU A 231 -2.39 6.71 2.42
N VAL A 232 -3.18 6.12 3.32
CA VAL A 232 -4.64 6.31 3.35
C VAL A 232 -4.98 7.80 3.42
N ASP A 233 -4.32 8.54 4.30
CA ASP A 233 -4.48 10.00 4.42
C ASP A 233 -4.09 10.76 3.15
N SER A 234 -3.04 10.32 2.47
CA SER A 234 -2.57 10.95 1.24
C SER A 234 -3.50 10.69 0.06
N PHE A 235 -4.20 9.55 0.04
CA PHE A 235 -5.19 9.18 -0.97
C PHE A 235 -6.63 9.49 -0.58
N LYS A 236 -6.85 10.29 0.47
CA LYS A 236 -8.18 10.63 0.98
C LYS A 236 -9.12 11.11 -0.11
N SER A 237 -8.67 11.99 -1.01
CA SER A 237 -9.50 12.51 -2.10
C SER A 237 -9.91 11.44 -3.13
N THR A 238 -9.13 10.39 -3.28
CA THR A 238 -9.44 9.24 -4.14
C THR A 238 -10.45 8.32 -3.47
N LEU A 239 -10.36 8.19 -2.15
CA LEU A 239 -11.27 7.40 -1.32
C LEU A 239 -12.59 8.13 -1.03
N ASP A 240 -12.65 9.45 -1.23
CA ASP A 240 -13.90 10.23 -1.08
C ASP A 240 -15.00 9.77 -2.05
N GLU A 241 -14.64 9.30 -3.26
CA GLU A 241 -15.64 8.75 -4.19
C GLU A 241 -16.30 7.46 -3.63
N VAL A 242 -15.57 6.66 -2.84
CA VAL A 242 -16.12 5.50 -2.12
C VAL A 242 -17.05 5.96 -1.00
N ARG A 243 -16.64 7.00 -0.26
CA ARG A 243 -17.44 7.58 0.83
C ARG A 243 -18.75 8.19 0.35
N GLU A 244 -18.74 8.79 -0.85
CA GLU A 244 -19.90 9.45 -1.44
C GLU A 244 -20.75 8.52 -2.32
N ALA A 245 -20.31 7.28 -2.55
CA ALA A 245 -21.06 6.32 -3.32
C ALA A 245 -22.36 5.90 -2.61
N ASP A 246 -23.42 5.70 -3.38
CA ASP A 246 -24.71 5.17 -2.91
C ASP A 246 -24.68 3.65 -2.85
N LEU A 247 -23.86 3.02 -3.70
CA LEU A 247 -23.72 1.56 -3.82
C LEU A 247 -22.24 1.23 -4.06
N LEU A 248 -21.76 0.17 -3.42
CA LEU A 248 -20.44 -0.40 -3.65
C LEU A 248 -20.53 -1.69 -4.45
N LEU A 249 -19.70 -1.83 -5.48
CA LEU A 249 -19.47 -3.13 -6.15
C LEU A 249 -18.12 -3.65 -5.65
N HIS A 250 -18.16 -4.64 -4.79
CA HIS A 250 -16.95 -5.27 -4.25
C HIS A 250 -16.53 -6.41 -5.18
N ILE A 251 -15.45 -6.17 -5.93
CA ILE A 251 -14.92 -7.13 -6.90
C ILE A 251 -13.89 -8.01 -6.21
N VAL A 252 -14.06 -9.31 -6.34
CA VAL A 252 -13.21 -10.34 -5.71
C VAL A 252 -12.67 -11.27 -6.79
N ASP A 253 -11.39 -11.56 -6.73
CA ASP A 253 -10.74 -12.56 -7.57
C ASP A 253 -10.90 -13.94 -6.91
N ILE A 254 -11.89 -14.74 -7.36
CA ILE A 254 -12.19 -16.03 -6.76
C ILE A 254 -11.14 -17.09 -7.06
N SER A 255 -10.28 -16.88 -8.06
CA SER A 255 -9.19 -17.78 -8.39
C SER A 255 -8.00 -17.68 -7.42
N HIS A 256 -7.96 -16.61 -6.61
CA HIS A 256 -6.89 -16.41 -5.64
C HIS A 256 -7.12 -17.24 -4.37
N PRO A 257 -6.13 -18.03 -3.88
CA PRO A 257 -6.32 -18.88 -2.70
C PRO A 257 -6.73 -18.12 -1.44
N ASP A 258 -6.25 -16.88 -1.28
CA ASP A 258 -6.51 -16.02 -0.11
C ASP A 258 -7.64 -15.01 -0.37
N PHE A 259 -8.60 -15.29 -1.26
CA PHE A 259 -9.65 -14.33 -1.61
C PHE A 259 -10.51 -13.92 -0.41
N GLU A 260 -10.73 -14.82 0.57
CA GLU A 260 -11.46 -14.52 1.79
C GLU A 260 -10.71 -13.49 2.65
N GLU A 261 -9.38 -13.67 2.85
CA GLU A 261 -8.56 -12.68 3.55
C GLU A 261 -8.59 -11.31 2.83
N GLN A 262 -8.60 -11.34 1.49
CA GLN A 262 -8.72 -10.11 0.70
C GLN A 262 -10.05 -9.39 0.93
N ILE A 263 -11.17 -10.13 1.05
CA ILE A 263 -12.48 -9.57 1.40
C ILE A 263 -12.42 -8.90 2.78
N GLU A 264 -11.84 -9.56 3.78
CA GLU A 264 -11.69 -9.01 5.13
C GLU A 264 -10.85 -7.71 5.14
N VAL A 265 -9.74 -7.69 4.39
CA VAL A 265 -8.89 -6.50 4.23
C VAL A 265 -9.66 -5.34 3.62
N VAL A 266 -10.47 -5.60 2.60
CA VAL A 266 -11.31 -4.58 1.96
C VAL A 266 -12.36 -4.05 2.94
N ASN A 267 -13.08 -4.93 3.65
CA ASN A 267 -14.09 -4.55 4.62
C ASN A 267 -13.50 -3.72 5.77
N LYS A 268 -12.35 -4.11 6.28
CA LYS A 268 -11.63 -3.33 7.29
C LYS A 268 -11.25 -1.95 6.77
N THR A 269 -10.71 -1.86 5.56
CA THR A 269 -10.33 -0.58 4.96
C THR A 269 -11.55 0.31 4.74
N LEU A 270 -12.69 -0.26 4.30
CA LEU A 270 -13.96 0.47 4.16
C LEU A 270 -14.44 1.03 5.51
N ALA A 271 -14.27 0.27 6.60
CA ALA A 271 -14.58 0.74 7.95
C ALA A 271 -13.65 1.89 8.35
N ASP A 272 -12.34 1.77 8.13
CA ASP A 272 -11.33 2.77 8.47
C ASP A 272 -11.57 4.11 7.75
N ILE A 273 -12.08 4.09 6.51
CA ILE A 273 -12.42 5.30 5.76
C ILE A 273 -13.85 5.80 6.03
N GLY A 274 -14.62 5.16 6.90
CA GLY A 274 -15.99 5.57 7.23
C GLY A 274 -17.02 5.26 6.13
N ALA A 275 -16.79 4.22 5.34
CA ALA A 275 -17.69 3.73 4.30
C ALA A 275 -18.37 2.38 4.68
N ALA A 276 -18.23 1.93 5.94
CA ALA A 276 -18.92 0.76 6.45
C ALA A 276 -20.44 0.98 6.43
N GLY A 277 -21.20 -0.10 6.24
CA GLY A 277 -22.66 -0.08 6.25
C GLY A 277 -23.32 0.47 4.99
N LYS A 278 -22.57 0.76 3.94
CA LYS A 278 -23.15 1.08 2.62
C LYS A 278 -23.71 -0.16 1.95
N PRO A 279 -24.79 -0.04 1.16
CA PRO A 279 -25.24 -1.12 0.30
C PRO A 279 -24.09 -1.62 -0.57
N MET A 280 -23.88 -2.95 -0.61
CA MET A 280 -22.76 -3.54 -1.32
C MET A 280 -23.21 -4.80 -2.06
N ILE A 281 -22.75 -4.92 -3.32
CA ILE A 281 -22.90 -6.14 -4.12
C ILE A 281 -21.53 -6.78 -4.25
N LEU A 282 -21.40 -8.04 -3.83
CA LEU A 282 -20.20 -8.82 -4.02
C LEU A 282 -20.18 -9.44 -5.41
N VAL A 283 -19.09 -9.22 -6.15
CA VAL A 283 -18.91 -9.70 -7.53
C VAL A 283 -17.71 -10.62 -7.58
N PHE A 284 -17.92 -11.89 -7.77
CA PHE A 284 -16.83 -12.86 -7.98
C PHE A 284 -16.38 -12.81 -9.45
N ASN A 285 -15.14 -12.41 -9.63
CA ASN A 285 -14.49 -12.26 -10.93
C ASN A 285 -13.45 -13.36 -11.16
N LYS A 286 -13.00 -13.52 -12.41
CA LYS A 286 -12.01 -14.52 -12.86
C LYS A 286 -12.46 -15.95 -12.60
N ILE A 287 -13.73 -16.22 -12.76
CA ILE A 287 -14.31 -17.57 -12.60
C ILE A 287 -13.74 -18.59 -13.59
N ASP A 288 -13.25 -18.12 -14.72
CA ASP A 288 -12.55 -18.90 -15.75
C ASP A 288 -11.18 -19.44 -15.28
N ALA A 289 -10.57 -18.76 -14.31
CA ALA A 289 -9.31 -19.17 -13.70
C ALA A 289 -9.47 -19.94 -12.39
N TYR A 290 -10.71 -20.13 -11.92
CA TYR A 290 -10.99 -20.90 -10.71
C TYR A 290 -10.72 -22.38 -10.94
N THR A 291 -9.91 -22.98 -10.09
CA THR A 291 -9.58 -24.41 -10.12
C THR A 291 -9.91 -25.05 -8.78
N TYR A 292 -10.38 -26.29 -8.81
CA TYR A 292 -10.63 -27.09 -7.62
C TYR A 292 -10.06 -28.49 -7.80
N ILE A 293 -9.74 -29.14 -6.70
CA ILE A 293 -9.20 -30.51 -6.69
C ILE A 293 -10.37 -31.47 -6.47
N GLU A 294 -10.69 -32.26 -7.48
CA GLU A 294 -11.69 -33.31 -7.34
C GLU A 294 -11.21 -34.37 -6.34
N LYS A 295 -12.05 -34.65 -5.35
CA LYS A 295 -11.73 -35.63 -4.34
C LYS A 295 -12.10 -37.03 -4.82
N ALA A 296 -11.16 -37.99 -4.70
CA ALA A 296 -11.47 -39.39 -5.03
C ALA A 296 -12.59 -39.92 -4.11
N ALA A 297 -13.42 -40.81 -4.65
CA ALA A 297 -14.58 -41.32 -3.92
C ALA A 297 -14.21 -42.16 -2.68
N ASP A 298 -13.01 -42.64 -2.58
CA ASP A 298 -12.44 -43.42 -1.48
C ASP A 298 -11.65 -42.57 -0.45
N ASP A 299 -11.48 -41.27 -0.72
CA ASP A 299 -10.78 -40.37 0.19
C ASP A 299 -11.70 -39.89 1.33
N LEU A 300 -11.50 -40.43 2.51
CA LEU A 300 -12.25 -40.14 3.74
C LEU A 300 -11.77 -38.89 4.49
N THR A 301 -10.75 -38.17 4.01
CA THR A 301 -10.29 -36.94 4.68
C THR A 301 -11.37 -35.86 4.62
N PRO A 302 -11.45 -34.91 5.56
CA PRO A 302 -12.39 -33.80 5.49
C PRO A 302 -12.22 -33.01 4.19
N ARG A 303 -13.32 -32.58 3.56
CA ARG A 303 -13.25 -31.67 2.41
C ARG A 303 -12.67 -30.32 2.87
N THR A 304 -11.67 -29.86 2.13
CA THR A 304 -11.10 -28.51 2.29
C THR A 304 -11.72 -27.55 1.27
N LYS A 305 -11.42 -26.27 1.39
CA LYS A 305 -11.86 -25.26 0.42
C LYS A 305 -11.41 -25.57 -1.01
N GLU A 306 -10.25 -26.19 -1.16
CA GLU A 306 -9.67 -26.59 -2.45
C GLU A 306 -10.47 -27.67 -3.16
N ASN A 307 -11.38 -28.35 -2.45
CA ASN A 307 -12.23 -29.41 -3.00
C ASN A 307 -13.65 -28.93 -3.35
N LEU A 308 -13.97 -27.64 -3.13
CA LEU A 308 -15.30 -27.10 -3.42
C LEU A 308 -15.41 -26.76 -4.90
N THR A 309 -16.48 -27.19 -5.54
CA THR A 309 -16.86 -26.68 -6.85
C THR A 309 -17.27 -25.20 -6.75
N LEU A 310 -17.26 -24.48 -7.85
CA LEU A 310 -17.67 -23.07 -7.88
C LEU A 310 -19.08 -22.89 -7.30
N GLU A 311 -20.01 -23.79 -7.64
CA GLU A 311 -21.40 -23.73 -7.16
C GLU A 311 -21.49 -23.95 -5.64
N GLU A 312 -20.76 -24.90 -5.10
CA GLU A 312 -20.70 -25.18 -3.65
C GLU A 312 -20.10 -23.98 -2.89
N LEU A 313 -19.02 -23.39 -3.42
CA LEU A 313 -18.39 -22.23 -2.85
C LEU A 313 -19.33 -21.02 -2.84
N MET A 314 -20.03 -20.76 -3.96
CA MET A 314 -21.00 -19.67 -4.04
C MET A 314 -22.18 -19.86 -3.07
N LYS A 315 -22.73 -21.07 -2.93
CA LYS A 315 -23.78 -21.39 -1.95
C LYS A 315 -23.30 -21.12 -0.51
N THR A 316 -22.06 -21.49 -0.19
CA THR A 316 -21.48 -21.25 1.13
C THR A 316 -21.38 -19.75 1.44
N TRP A 317 -21.02 -18.94 0.44
CA TRP A 317 -20.92 -17.48 0.60
C TRP A 317 -22.28 -16.80 0.66
N MET A 318 -23.27 -17.26 -0.11
CA MET A 318 -24.65 -16.74 -0.04
C MET A 318 -25.22 -16.96 1.37
N ALA A 319 -25.05 -18.15 1.95
CA ALA A 319 -25.50 -18.44 3.31
C ALA A 319 -24.82 -17.54 4.37
N LYS A 320 -23.52 -17.23 4.22
CA LYS A 320 -22.80 -16.30 5.12
C LYS A 320 -23.25 -14.84 5.02
N MET A 321 -23.88 -14.44 3.94
CA MET A 321 -24.37 -13.06 3.75
C MET A 321 -25.81 -12.87 4.24
N GLU A 322 -26.54 -13.96 4.51
CA GLU A 322 -27.91 -13.94 5.07
C GLU A 322 -27.91 -13.89 6.61
N ASP A 323 -26.81 -14.28 7.26
CA ASP A 323 -26.55 -14.15 8.70
C ASP A 323 -25.93 -12.78 9.07
#